data_bf9fe4d956f7ca7cfd37f98fd3d95b59
#
_entry.id   bf9fe4d956f7ca7cfd37f98fd3d95b59
#
_cell.length_a   1.000
_cell.length_b   1.000
_cell.length_c   1.000
_cell.angle_alpha   90.00
_cell.angle_beta   90.00
_cell.angle_gamma   90.00
#
_symmetry.space_group_name_H-M   'P 1'
#
loop_
_entity.id
_entity.type
_entity.pdbx_description
1 polymer ?
#
loop_
_entity_poly.entity_id
_entity_poly.type
_entity_poly.pdbx_seq_one_letter_code
_entity_poly.pdbx_strand_id
1 'polypeptide(L)'
;SINMDALVKLVLERLEKRMTSTATFMVTECNSYDEHILLQNQLISFSGIDYGHIRELMCDTLVPWVAYLHRALAYDCEVTIHLAVPVTSLMNPSVILDWPIKFLDKFGRPIYASHQAWITTSFVKSCESQSIIVIYRGQRFTMAARDEIERLGITIIEGNEKYASR
;
A
#
# COMPACT_ATOMS: atom_id res chain seq x y z
N SER A 1 -11.73 42.92 -10.51
CA SER A 1 -12.58 41.91 -9.87
C SER A 1 -12.24 40.56 -10.40
N ILE A 2 -12.05 39.60 -9.49
CA ILE A 2 -11.80 38.20 -9.84
C ILE A 2 -13.11 37.64 -10.40
N ASN A 3 -13.07 37.13 -11.65
CA ASN A 3 -14.19 36.40 -12.21
C ASN A 3 -14.32 35.07 -11.47
N MET A 4 -15.39 34.91 -10.71
CA MET A 4 -15.66 33.73 -9.89
C MET A 4 -15.71 32.44 -10.72
N ASP A 5 -16.32 32.49 -11.91
CA ASP A 5 -16.41 31.33 -12.80
C ASP A 5 -15.02 30.91 -13.32
N ALA A 6 -14.17 31.86 -13.64
CA ALA A 6 -12.79 31.58 -14.06
C ALA A 6 -11.97 30.99 -12.92
N LEU A 7 -12.16 31.47 -11.69
CA LEU A 7 -11.49 30.92 -10.51
C LEU A 7 -11.93 29.49 -10.22
N VAL A 8 -13.24 29.22 -10.25
CA VAL A 8 -13.79 27.87 -10.07
C VAL A 8 -13.25 26.92 -11.12
N LYS A 9 -13.23 27.32 -12.38
CA LYS A 9 -12.67 26.52 -13.48
C LYS A 9 -11.19 26.19 -13.23
N LEU A 10 -10.38 27.18 -12.83
CA LEU A 10 -8.97 26.99 -12.54
C LEU A 10 -8.76 26.00 -11.37
N VAL A 11 -9.56 26.10 -10.32
CA VAL A 11 -9.50 25.20 -9.17
C VAL A 11 -9.84 23.77 -9.59
N LEU A 12 -10.90 23.59 -10.38
CA LEU A 12 -11.30 22.28 -10.89
C LEU A 12 -10.21 21.65 -11.76
N GLU A 13 -9.63 22.41 -12.68
CA GLU A 13 -8.52 21.94 -13.52
C GLU A 13 -7.30 21.50 -12.69
N ARG A 14 -6.97 22.22 -11.64
CA ARG A 14 -5.88 21.86 -10.72
C ARG A 14 -6.18 20.60 -9.93
N LEU A 15 -7.41 20.45 -9.46
CA LEU A 15 -7.85 19.24 -8.74
C LEU A 15 -7.81 18.01 -9.65
N GLU A 16 -8.34 18.12 -10.87
CA GLU A 16 -8.31 17.06 -11.86
C GLU A 16 -6.87 16.63 -12.19
N LYS A 17 -5.99 17.61 -12.41
CA LYS A 17 -4.58 17.35 -12.65
C LYS A 17 -3.91 16.66 -11.46
N ARG A 18 -4.22 17.09 -10.23
CA ARG A 18 -3.70 16.47 -9.00
C ARG A 18 -4.09 15.00 -8.90
N MET A 19 -5.34 14.66 -9.19
CA MET A 19 -5.88 13.30 -9.08
C MET A 19 -5.13 12.26 -9.92
N THR A 20 -4.52 12.67 -11.01
CA THR A 20 -3.76 11.79 -11.92
C THR A 20 -2.25 11.93 -11.79
N SER A 21 -1.78 12.87 -10.99
CA SER A 21 -0.34 13.15 -10.83
C SER A 21 0.28 12.24 -9.76
N THR A 22 1.45 11.70 -10.09
CA THR A 22 2.24 10.82 -9.21
C THR A 22 3.58 11.44 -8.90
N ALA A 23 3.99 11.40 -7.63
CA ALA A 23 5.34 11.67 -7.20
C ALA A 23 5.96 10.40 -6.61
N THR A 24 7.16 10.06 -7.04
CA THR A 24 7.89 8.88 -6.57
C THR A 24 9.15 9.31 -5.84
N PHE A 25 9.37 8.73 -4.66
CA PHE A 25 10.54 8.98 -3.83
C PHE A 25 11.32 7.67 -3.64
N MET A 26 12.62 7.71 -3.91
CA MET A 26 13.54 6.67 -3.44
C MET A 26 13.84 6.96 -1.97
N VAL A 27 13.44 6.07 -1.07
CA VAL A 27 13.49 6.29 0.39
C VAL A 27 14.90 6.60 0.91
N THR A 28 15.93 6.05 0.28
CA THR A 28 17.35 6.26 0.66
C THR A 28 17.93 7.59 0.17
N GLU A 29 17.30 8.24 -0.79
CA GLU A 29 17.79 9.48 -1.42
C GLU A 29 17.06 10.73 -0.92
N CYS A 30 15.98 10.56 -0.16
CA CYS A 30 15.16 11.67 0.30
C CYS A 30 15.64 12.21 1.63
N ASN A 31 16.31 13.34 1.61
CA ASN A 31 16.72 14.09 2.80
C ASN A 31 15.79 15.26 3.14
N SER A 32 14.97 15.68 2.21
CA SER A 32 13.98 16.74 2.42
C SER A 32 12.69 16.43 1.67
N TYR A 33 11.58 16.57 2.35
CA TYR A 33 10.26 16.34 1.81
C TYR A 33 9.47 17.65 1.77
N ASP A 34 9.01 18.02 0.57
CA ASP A 34 8.28 19.25 0.34
C ASP A 34 6.76 18.98 0.37
N GLU A 35 6.05 19.72 1.20
CA GLU A 35 4.59 19.65 1.28
C GLU A 35 3.89 20.09 0.00
N HIS A 36 4.49 20.96 -0.81
CA HIS A 36 3.93 21.35 -2.10
C HIS A 36 3.74 20.16 -3.04
N ILE A 37 4.59 19.15 -2.94
CA ILE A 37 4.47 17.93 -3.74
C ILE A 37 3.17 17.19 -3.39
N LEU A 38 2.77 17.17 -2.12
CA LEU A 38 1.52 16.55 -1.66
C LEU A 38 0.28 17.29 -2.15
N LEU A 39 0.38 18.62 -2.31
CA LEU A 39 -0.71 19.43 -2.86
C LEU A 39 -0.86 19.27 -4.37
N GLN A 40 0.20 18.91 -5.07
CA GLN A 40 0.23 18.78 -6.53
C GLN A 40 -0.01 17.35 -7.01
N ASN A 41 0.14 16.34 -6.14
CA ASN A 41 0.09 14.94 -6.51
C ASN A 41 -0.84 14.16 -5.57
N GLN A 42 -1.82 13.47 -6.14
CA GLN A 42 -2.69 12.57 -5.38
C GLN A 42 -1.99 11.24 -5.08
N LEU A 43 -1.13 10.77 -5.99
CA LEU A 43 -0.46 9.49 -5.90
C LEU A 43 0.98 9.69 -5.43
N ILE A 44 1.27 9.19 -4.24
CA ILE A 44 2.61 9.26 -3.63
C ILE A 44 3.17 7.85 -3.51
N SER A 45 4.34 7.64 -4.07
CA SER A 45 4.99 6.33 -4.12
C SER A 45 6.36 6.38 -3.46
N PHE A 46 6.63 5.45 -2.57
CA PHE A 46 7.95 5.24 -1.97
C PHE A 46 8.55 3.95 -2.50
N SER A 47 9.75 4.03 -3.06
CA SER A 47 10.50 2.89 -3.58
C SER A 47 11.78 2.65 -2.78
N GLY A 48 12.41 1.51 -3.01
CA GLY A 48 13.62 1.13 -2.27
C GLY A 48 13.34 0.66 -0.84
N ILE A 49 12.13 0.22 -0.56
CA ILE A 49 11.70 -0.22 0.77
C ILE A 49 12.19 -1.65 1.04
N ASP A 50 12.98 -1.81 2.08
CA ASP A 50 13.39 -3.10 2.63
C ASP A 50 12.68 -3.42 3.95
N TYR A 51 13.02 -4.53 4.58
CA TYR A 51 12.41 -4.92 5.86
C TYR A 51 12.82 -3.99 7.02
N GLY A 52 13.96 -3.32 6.94
CA GLY A 52 14.36 -2.28 7.89
C GLY A 52 13.39 -1.10 7.85
N HIS A 53 13.03 -0.63 6.66
CA HIS A 53 12.02 0.42 6.47
C HIS A 53 10.62 -0.03 6.92
N ILE A 54 10.23 -1.27 6.65
CA ILE A 54 8.97 -1.83 7.16
C ILE A 54 8.94 -1.82 8.69
N ARG A 55 10.07 -2.14 9.33
CA ARG A 55 10.18 -2.07 10.80
C ARG A 55 10.04 -0.64 11.31
N GLU A 56 10.64 0.34 10.66
CA GLU A 56 10.47 1.76 10.99
C GLU A 56 9.00 2.18 10.90
N LEU A 57 8.29 1.74 9.87
CA LEU A 57 6.87 1.97 9.69
C LEU A 57 6.05 1.37 10.84
N MET A 58 6.35 0.14 11.25
CA MET A 58 5.63 -0.57 12.31
C MET A 58 5.90 -0.02 13.70
N CYS A 59 7.12 0.42 13.98
CA CYS A 59 7.53 0.91 15.30
C CYS A 59 7.18 2.37 15.53
N ASP A 60 6.46 3.01 14.60
CA ASP A 60 6.07 4.42 14.65
C ASP A 60 7.26 5.35 14.94
N THR A 61 8.43 4.96 14.46
CA THR A 61 9.62 5.79 14.56
C THR A 61 9.46 7.02 13.68
N LEU A 62 9.67 8.20 14.25
CA LEU A 62 9.56 9.48 13.55
C LEU A 62 10.76 9.74 12.62
N VAL A 63 11.14 8.72 11.85
CA VAL A 63 12.12 8.93 10.79
C VAL A 63 11.48 9.77 9.65
N PRO A 64 12.27 10.57 8.92
CA PRO A 64 11.73 11.54 7.97
C PRO A 64 10.75 10.98 6.94
N TRP A 65 11.03 9.82 6.36
CA TRP A 65 10.15 9.25 5.34
C TRP A 65 8.80 8.77 5.92
N VAL A 66 8.79 8.23 7.14
CA VAL A 66 7.55 7.81 7.84
C VAL A 66 6.72 9.05 8.21
N ALA A 67 7.36 10.09 8.71
CA ALA A 67 6.69 11.36 9.02
C ALA A 67 6.04 11.97 7.76
N TYR A 68 6.74 11.91 6.63
CA TYR A 68 6.22 12.40 5.35
C TYR A 68 5.06 11.54 4.83
N LEU A 69 5.14 10.22 5.01
CA LEU A 69 4.05 9.29 4.70
C LEU A 69 2.79 9.63 5.50
N HIS A 70 2.91 9.91 6.80
CA HIS A 70 1.78 10.36 7.62
C HIS A 70 1.17 11.65 7.09
N ARG A 71 2.00 12.61 6.65
CA ARG A 71 1.52 13.84 6.04
C ARG A 71 0.80 13.58 4.72
N ALA A 72 1.33 12.70 3.89
CA ALA A 72 0.68 12.31 2.63
C ALA A 72 -0.73 11.76 2.88
N LEU A 73 -0.89 10.89 3.88
CA LEU A 73 -2.20 10.38 4.28
C LEU A 73 -3.12 11.48 4.81
N ALA A 74 -2.58 12.44 5.57
CA ALA A 74 -3.35 13.59 6.06
C ALA A 74 -3.82 14.53 4.94
N TYR A 75 -3.10 14.58 3.82
CA TYR A 75 -3.48 15.30 2.59
C TYR A 75 -4.38 14.48 1.64
N ASP A 76 -4.92 13.36 2.11
CA ASP A 76 -5.73 12.44 1.29
C ASP A 76 -4.99 11.89 0.06
N CYS A 77 -3.68 11.78 0.13
CA CYS A 77 -2.93 11.12 -0.92
C CYS A 77 -3.09 9.59 -0.85
N GLU A 78 -3.11 8.96 -2.01
CA GLU A 78 -3.00 7.51 -2.13
C GLU A 78 -1.52 7.14 -2.08
N VAL A 79 -1.13 6.42 -1.03
CA VAL A 79 0.26 6.04 -0.81
C VAL A 79 0.50 4.62 -1.29
N THR A 80 1.56 4.43 -2.05
CA THR A 80 2.04 3.13 -2.50
C THR A 80 3.47 2.90 -2.01
N ILE A 81 3.74 1.71 -1.50
CA ILE A 81 5.07 1.26 -1.11
C ILE A 81 5.52 0.17 -2.08
N HIS A 82 6.67 0.38 -2.71
CA HIS A 82 7.34 -0.61 -3.55
C HIS A 82 8.48 -1.26 -2.79
N LEU A 83 8.36 -2.55 -2.52
CA LEU A 83 9.45 -3.32 -1.92
C LEU A 83 10.61 -3.49 -2.90
N ALA A 84 11.82 -3.33 -2.41
CA ALA A 84 13.05 -3.64 -3.14
C ALA A 84 13.54 -5.07 -2.89
N VAL A 85 12.91 -5.78 -1.96
CA VAL A 85 13.26 -7.13 -1.52
C VAL A 85 12.12 -8.10 -1.79
N PRO A 86 12.39 -9.41 -1.91
CA PRO A 86 11.33 -10.41 -2.07
C PRO A 86 10.38 -10.43 -0.86
N VAL A 87 9.11 -10.74 -1.11
CA VAL A 87 8.14 -11.00 -0.04
C VAL A 87 8.45 -12.37 0.56
N THR A 88 8.69 -12.39 1.86
CA THR A 88 9.01 -13.59 2.64
C THR A 88 8.13 -13.67 3.88
N SER A 89 8.35 -14.67 4.73
CA SER A 89 7.68 -14.80 6.02
C SER A 89 7.93 -13.64 6.99
N LEU A 90 8.87 -12.76 6.68
CA LEU A 90 9.11 -11.52 7.44
C LEU A 90 8.06 -10.44 7.16
N MET A 91 7.28 -10.59 6.07
CA MET A 91 6.17 -9.71 5.78
C MET A 91 4.93 -10.19 6.54
N ASN A 92 4.63 -9.51 7.61
CA ASN A 92 3.48 -9.88 8.43
C ASN A 92 2.18 -9.26 7.89
N PRO A 93 1.05 -10.00 7.92
CA PRO A 93 -0.22 -9.48 7.44
C PRO A 93 -0.70 -8.21 8.13
N SER A 94 -0.37 -8.01 9.41
CA SER A 94 -0.74 -6.81 10.17
C SER A 94 -0.21 -5.52 9.54
N VAL A 95 0.97 -5.54 8.94
CA VAL A 95 1.53 -4.38 8.23
C VAL A 95 0.61 -3.92 7.11
N ILE A 96 0.12 -4.88 6.32
CA ILE A 96 -0.76 -4.60 5.17
C ILE A 96 -2.14 -4.14 5.65
N LEU A 97 -2.64 -4.73 6.74
CA LEU A 97 -3.99 -4.49 7.24
C LEU A 97 -4.11 -3.21 8.09
N ASP A 98 -3.04 -2.84 8.80
CA ASP A 98 -3.07 -1.72 9.73
C ASP A 98 -2.85 -0.36 9.04
N TRP A 99 -2.38 -0.35 7.78
CA TRP A 99 -2.10 0.85 7.03
C TRP A 99 -2.98 0.99 5.80
N PRO A 100 -3.57 2.17 5.54
CA PRO A 100 -4.34 2.44 4.32
C PRO A 100 -3.39 2.72 3.14
N ILE A 101 -2.52 1.79 2.84
CA ILE A 101 -1.43 1.90 1.88
C ILE A 101 -1.48 0.72 0.93
N LYS A 102 -1.20 0.94 -0.33
CA LYS A 102 -0.99 -0.11 -1.31
C LYS A 102 0.45 -0.60 -1.23
N PHE A 103 0.64 -1.89 -1.00
CA PHE A 103 1.95 -2.54 -1.00
C PHE A 103 2.15 -3.30 -2.31
N LEU A 104 3.28 -3.07 -2.97
CA LEU A 104 3.70 -3.79 -4.15
C LEU A 104 5.03 -4.50 -3.87
N ASP A 105 5.21 -5.69 -4.44
CA ASP A 105 6.48 -6.39 -4.37
C ASP A 105 7.53 -5.77 -5.33
N LYS A 106 8.72 -6.34 -5.36
CA LYS A 106 9.81 -5.85 -6.23
C LYS A 106 9.49 -5.95 -7.73
N PHE A 107 8.49 -6.72 -8.13
CA PHE A 107 8.02 -6.87 -9.52
C PHE A 107 6.75 -6.07 -9.80
N GLY A 108 6.28 -5.27 -8.85
CA GLY A 108 5.06 -4.48 -8.99
C GLY A 108 3.77 -5.25 -8.73
N ARG A 109 3.84 -6.46 -8.18
CA ARG A 109 2.65 -7.25 -7.85
C ARG A 109 2.01 -6.76 -6.56
N PRO A 110 0.68 -6.54 -6.53
CA PRO A 110 -0.01 -6.17 -5.29
C PRO A 110 0.09 -7.25 -4.20
N ILE A 111 0.15 -6.80 -2.95
CA ILE A 111 0.22 -7.65 -1.77
C ILE A 111 -1.05 -7.42 -0.96
N TYR A 112 -1.79 -8.49 -0.69
CA TYR A 112 -3.06 -8.46 0.05
C TYR A 112 -2.97 -9.29 1.33
N ALA A 113 -3.85 -8.99 2.27
CA ALA A 113 -4.06 -9.76 3.49
C ALA A 113 -5.52 -9.69 3.91
N SER A 114 -5.96 -10.59 4.77
CA SER A 114 -7.33 -10.65 5.29
C SER A 114 -7.35 -10.78 6.81
N HIS A 115 -8.33 -10.14 7.45
CA HIS A 115 -8.58 -10.28 8.89
C HIS A 115 -9.37 -11.55 9.27
N GLN A 116 -9.90 -12.27 8.31
CA GLN A 116 -10.80 -13.39 8.57
C GLN A 116 -10.04 -14.69 8.79
N ALA A 117 -10.51 -15.53 9.71
CA ALA A 117 -9.95 -16.87 9.96
C ALA A 117 -9.96 -17.75 8.71
N TRP A 118 -11.00 -17.63 7.89
CA TRP A 118 -11.16 -18.32 6.62
C TRP A 118 -11.04 -17.35 5.45
N ILE A 119 -10.14 -17.64 4.53
CA ILE A 119 -10.01 -16.92 3.28
C ILE A 119 -10.97 -17.52 2.28
N THR A 120 -11.94 -16.71 1.87
CA THR A 120 -13.05 -17.12 1.00
C THR A 120 -12.76 -16.82 -0.47
N THR A 121 -13.52 -17.46 -1.35
CA THR A 121 -13.50 -17.18 -2.79
C THR A 121 -13.79 -15.72 -3.09
N SER A 122 -14.72 -15.12 -2.35
CA SER A 122 -15.09 -13.71 -2.51
C SER A 122 -13.89 -12.78 -2.30
N PHE A 123 -13.10 -13.04 -1.25
CA PHE A 123 -11.86 -12.29 -1.01
C PHE A 123 -10.84 -12.48 -2.13
N VAL A 124 -10.61 -13.73 -2.54
CA VAL A 124 -9.65 -14.06 -3.60
C VAL A 124 -10.02 -13.40 -4.93
N LYS A 125 -11.31 -13.39 -5.28
CA LYS A 125 -11.81 -12.72 -6.49
C LYS A 125 -11.59 -11.21 -6.47
N SER A 126 -11.52 -10.59 -5.30
CA SER A 126 -11.22 -9.16 -5.16
C SER A 126 -9.74 -8.83 -5.37
N CYS A 127 -8.87 -9.84 -5.34
CA CYS A 127 -7.44 -9.68 -5.59
C CYS A 127 -7.13 -9.72 -7.09
N GLU A 128 -6.13 -8.98 -7.49
CA GLU A 128 -5.66 -9.01 -8.88
C GLU A 128 -5.01 -10.37 -9.20
N SER A 129 -5.08 -10.80 -10.47
CA SER A 129 -4.38 -12.00 -10.91
C SER A 129 -2.86 -11.83 -10.73
N GLN A 130 -2.16 -12.93 -10.44
CA GLN A 130 -0.72 -12.98 -10.21
C GLN A 130 -0.24 -12.11 -9.04
N SER A 131 -1.14 -11.71 -8.14
CA SER A 131 -0.82 -10.99 -6.92
C SER A 131 -0.28 -11.90 -5.82
N ILE A 132 0.00 -11.33 -4.66
CA ILE A 132 0.47 -12.04 -3.47
C ILE A 132 -0.56 -11.88 -2.36
N ILE A 133 -0.88 -12.98 -1.68
CA ILE A 133 -1.64 -12.94 -0.43
C ILE A 133 -0.71 -13.39 0.68
N VAL A 134 -0.52 -12.52 1.67
CA VAL A 134 0.21 -12.84 2.90
C VAL A 134 -0.79 -13.25 3.96
N ILE A 135 -0.58 -14.41 4.57
CA ILE A 135 -1.48 -14.97 5.56
C ILE A 135 -0.83 -15.07 6.94
N TYR A 136 -1.67 -15.02 7.98
CA TYR A 136 -1.26 -15.41 9.33
C TYR A 136 -1.13 -16.92 9.42
N ARG A 137 -0.25 -17.40 10.29
CA ARG A 137 -0.26 -18.81 10.67
C ARG A 137 -1.59 -19.15 11.35
N GLY A 138 -2.24 -20.17 10.88
CA GLY A 138 -3.55 -20.62 11.36
C GLY A 138 -4.74 -20.14 10.55
N GLN A 139 -4.57 -19.20 9.62
CA GLN A 139 -5.62 -18.92 8.63
C GLN A 139 -5.81 -20.11 7.69
N ARG A 140 -7.03 -20.33 7.25
CA ARG A 140 -7.41 -21.44 6.39
C ARG A 140 -8.08 -20.93 5.12
N PHE A 141 -8.05 -21.75 4.09
CA PHE A 141 -8.71 -21.48 2.81
C PHE A 141 -9.90 -22.39 2.64
N THR A 142 -11.00 -21.87 2.10
CA THR A 142 -12.06 -22.70 1.56
C THR A 142 -11.57 -23.45 0.32
N MET A 143 -12.19 -24.59 -0.03
CA MET A 143 -11.81 -25.30 -1.26
C MET A 143 -11.99 -24.44 -2.50
N ALA A 144 -13.09 -23.72 -2.60
CA ALA A 144 -13.34 -22.83 -3.71
C ALA A 144 -12.32 -21.68 -3.78
N ALA A 145 -11.84 -21.17 -2.63
CA ALA A 145 -10.78 -20.18 -2.59
C ALA A 145 -9.45 -20.73 -3.13
N ARG A 146 -9.11 -21.98 -2.80
CA ARG A 146 -7.89 -22.63 -3.33
C ARG A 146 -7.93 -22.76 -4.84
N ASP A 147 -9.07 -23.18 -5.40
CA ASP A 147 -9.26 -23.30 -6.84
C ASP A 147 -9.10 -21.95 -7.53
N GLU A 148 -9.63 -20.88 -6.94
CA GLU A 148 -9.54 -19.54 -7.47
C GLU A 148 -8.12 -18.97 -7.39
N ILE A 149 -7.38 -19.25 -6.32
CA ILE A 149 -5.96 -18.90 -6.16
C ILE A 149 -5.13 -19.52 -7.28
N GLU A 150 -5.35 -20.79 -7.57
CA GLU A 150 -4.67 -21.48 -8.67
C GLU A 150 -5.05 -20.88 -10.03
N ARG A 151 -6.34 -20.63 -10.27
CA ARG A 151 -6.83 -20.03 -11.51
C ARG A 151 -6.24 -18.65 -11.76
N LEU A 152 -6.13 -17.81 -10.74
CA LEU A 152 -5.59 -16.46 -10.83
C LEU A 152 -4.06 -16.39 -10.75
N GLY A 153 -3.39 -17.50 -10.49
CA GLY A 153 -1.93 -17.54 -10.35
C GLY A 153 -1.42 -16.75 -9.15
N ILE A 154 -2.20 -16.69 -8.06
CA ILE A 154 -1.85 -15.96 -6.85
C ILE A 154 -0.83 -16.76 -6.04
N THR A 155 0.19 -16.07 -5.55
CA THR A 155 1.21 -16.62 -4.65
C THR A 155 0.78 -16.43 -3.20
N ILE A 156 0.85 -17.47 -2.39
CA ILE A 156 0.58 -17.42 -0.95
C ILE A 156 1.89 -17.41 -0.19
N ILE A 157 2.03 -16.45 0.71
CA ILE A 157 3.17 -16.33 1.64
C ILE A 157 2.60 -16.40 3.07
N GLU A 158 3.07 -17.34 3.85
CA GLU A 158 2.75 -17.40 5.27
C GLU A 158 3.73 -16.54 6.08
N GLY A 159 3.20 -15.55 6.78
CA GLY A 159 3.97 -14.69 7.67
C GLY A 159 4.28 -15.39 9.01
N ASN A 160 5.05 -14.71 9.84
CA ASN A 160 5.45 -15.24 11.17
C ASN A 160 4.39 -15.01 12.24
N GLU A 161 3.48 -14.07 12.03
CA GLU A 161 2.41 -13.80 12.99
C GLU A 161 1.37 -14.92 13.01
N LYS A 162 0.94 -15.28 14.22
CA LYS A 162 -0.18 -16.20 14.40
C LYS A 162 -1.50 -15.45 14.31
N TYR A 163 -2.47 -16.05 13.63
CA TYR A 163 -3.84 -15.53 13.59
C TYR A 163 -4.42 -15.46 15.00
N ALA A 164 -5.00 -14.31 15.34
CA ALA A 164 -5.78 -14.11 16.54
C ALA A 164 -7.11 -13.46 16.16
N SER A 165 -8.23 -14.06 16.55
CA SER A 165 -9.54 -13.42 16.38
C SER A 165 -9.60 -12.14 17.21
N ARG A 166 -9.96 -11.03 16.57
CA ARG A 166 -10.24 -9.75 17.24
C ARG A 166 -11.75 -9.62 17.48
#